data_1284da405e73e435a0c9f95bbd4e64d3
#
_entry.id   1284da405e73e435a0c9f95bbd4e64d3
#
_cell.length_a   1.000
_cell.length_b   1.000
_cell.length_c   1.000
_cell.angle_alpha   90.00
_cell.angle_beta   90.00
_cell.angle_gamma   90.00
#
_symmetry.space_group_name_H-M   'P 1'
#
loop_
_entity.id
_entity.type
_entity.pdbx_description
1 polymer ?
#
loop_
_entity_poly.entity_id
_entity_poly.type
_entity_poly.pdbx_seq_one_letter_code
_entity_poly.pdbx_strand_id
1 'polypeptide(L)'
;MLKPFHLRRSAAHKRLLELAASVGALHLRDLFAGDPDRLHRMSASLDGLYLDWSKHRVTEEVMDALFALAEEAGWAKGVHDLFAGERINQTEDRAVLHMALRGDAGDGFTVDGKDVMDEVLTTRRAMGAYADAVRFNGRITDVVNIG
;
A
#
# COMPACT_ATOMS: atom_id res chain seq x y z
N MET A 1 7.97 -6.24 16.42
CA MET A 1 8.69 -6.74 15.21
C MET A 1 7.82 -7.76 14.49
N LEU A 2 7.63 -7.62 13.18
CA LEU A 2 6.93 -8.61 12.34
C LEU A 2 7.73 -9.92 12.32
N LYS A 3 7.02 -11.05 12.40
CA LYS A 3 7.67 -12.36 12.25
C LYS A 3 8.12 -12.54 10.79
N PRO A 4 9.27 -13.19 10.52
CA PRO A 4 9.65 -13.51 9.16
C PRO A 4 8.56 -14.33 8.47
N PHE A 5 8.05 -13.85 7.34
CA PHE A 5 7.04 -14.54 6.55
C PHE A 5 7.69 -15.25 5.36
N HIS A 6 7.41 -16.53 5.22
CA HIS A 6 7.93 -17.35 4.13
C HIS A 6 6.80 -17.77 3.20
N LEU A 7 6.61 -17.02 2.10
CA LEU A 7 5.55 -17.22 1.13
C LEU A 7 5.37 -18.70 0.72
N ARG A 8 6.45 -19.40 0.37
CA ARG A 8 6.39 -20.80 -0.07
C ARG A 8 5.94 -21.79 1.01
N ARG A 9 5.95 -21.39 2.28
CA ARG A 9 5.49 -22.22 3.41
C ARG A 9 4.04 -21.92 3.79
N SER A 10 3.48 -20.83 3.32
CA SER A 10 2.12 -20.41 3.58
C SER A 10 1.11 -21.42 3.03
N ALA A 11 0.10 -21.75 3.82
CA ALA A 11 -1.00 -22.61 3.41
C ALA A 11 -1.89 -21.89 2.38
N ALA A 12 -2.17 -20.61 2.62
CA ALA A 12 -2.93 -19.77 1.71
C ALA A 12 -2.24 -19.61 0.35
N HIS A 13 -0.92 -19.45 0.32
CA HIS A 13 -0.18 -19.41 -0.94
C HIS A 13 -0.26 -20.73 -1.72
N LYS A 14 -0.18 -21.88 -1.05
CA LYS A 14 -0.37 -23.20 -1.71
C LYS A 14 -1.76 -23.31 -2.29
N ARG A 15 -2.78 -22.87 -1.53
CA ARG A 15 -4.16 -22.86 -2.01
C ARG A 15 -4.33 -21.97 -3.23
N LEU A 16 -3.72 -20.80 -3.26
CA LEU A 16 -3.73 -19.90 -4.42
C LEU A 16 -3.09 -20.54 -5.66
N LEU A 17 -2.01 -21.31 -5.50
CA LEU A 17 -1.38 -22.04 -6.61
C LEU A 17 -2.32 -23.10 -7.21
N GLU A 18 -3.08 -23.82 -6.36
CA GLU A 18 -4.10 -24.78 -6.80
C GLU A 18 -5.23 -24.06 -7.56
N LEU A 19 -5.75 -22.96 -7.00
CA LEU A 19 -6.80 -22.17 -7.61
C LEU A 19 -6.36 -21.50 -8.93
N ALA A 20 -5.11 -21.10 -9.05
CA ALA A 20 -4.58 -20.48 -10.27
C ALA A 20 -4.75 -21.38 -11.51
N ALA A 21 -4.63 -22.68 -11.34
CA ALA A 21 -4.80 -23.65 -12.43
C ALA A 21 -6.25 -23.68 -12.96
N SER A 22 -7.25 -23.60 -12.05
CA SER A 22 -8.66 -23.61 -12.42
C SER A 22 -9.12 -22.25 -12.96
N VAL A 23 -8.71 -21.16 -12.32
CA VAL A 23 -9.11 -19.79 -12.68
C VAL A 23 -8.47 -19.32 -13.99
N GLY A 24 -7.27 -19.84 -14.32
CA GLY A 24 -6.58 -19.52 -15.57
C GLY A 24 -7.36 -19.84 -16.84
N ALA A 25 -8.22 -20.85 -16.77
CA ALA A 25 -9.09 -21.28 -17.89
C ALA A 25 -10.40 -20.50 -17.99
N LEU A 26 -10.77 -19.71 -16.96
CA LEU A 26 -12.05 -18.98 -16.96
C LEU A 26 -12.00 -17.77 -17.89
N HIS A 27 -13.08 -17.56 -18.63
CA HIS A 27 -13.27 -16.35 -19.40
C HIS A 27 -14.09 -15.32 -18.62
N LEU A 28 -13.72 -14.03 -18.72
CA LEU A 28 -14.42 -12.96 -17.98
C LEU A 28 -15.92 -12.89 -18.31
N ARG A 29 -16.32 -13.15 -19.56
CA ARG A 29 -17.76 -13.21 -19.94
C ARG A 29 -18.51 -14.23 -19.11
N ASP A 30 -17.92 -15.40 -18.87
CA ASP A 30 -18.57 -16.47 -18.10
C ASP A 30 -18.70 -16.09 -16.64
N LEU A 31 -17.69 -15.41 -16.09
CA LEU A 31 -17.71 -14.86 -14.73
C LEU A 31 -18.83 -13.81 -14.55
N PHE A 32 -19.03 -12.92 -15.54
CA PHE A 32 -20.11 -11.94 -15.49
C PHE A 32 -21.47 -12.56 -15.80
N ALA A 33 -21.55 -13.54 -16.69
CA ALA A 33 -22.79 -14.22 -16.99
C ALA A 33 -23.30 -15.07 -15.81
N GLY A 34 -22.38 -15.71 -15.09
CA GLY A 34 -22.68 -16.51 -13.91
C GLY A 34 -22.94 -15.70 -12.64
N ASP A 35 -22.59 -14.42 -12.64
CA ASP A 35 -22.71 -13.53 -11.49
C ASP A 35 -23.11 -12.10 -11.91
N PRO A 36 -24.43 -11.85 -12.05
CA PRO A 36 -24.94 -10.52 -12.42
C PRO A 36 -24.56 -9.40 -11.44
N ASP A 37 -24.32 -9.74 -10.17
CA ASP A 37 -23.95 -8.78 -9.09
C ASP A 37 -22.43 -8.63 -8.91
N ARG A 38 -21.65 -9.21 -9.81
CA ARG A 38 -20.19 -9.25 -9.74
C ARG A 38 -19.56 -7.86 -9.58
N LEU A 39 -20.04 -6.87 -10.33
CA LEU A 39 -19.50 -5.50 -10.23
C LEU A 39 -19.65 -4.95 -8.82
N HIS A 40 -20.81 -5.11 -8.21
CA HIS A 40 -21.08 -4.62 -6.87
C HIS A 40 -20.21 -5.34 -5.80
N ARG A 41 -20.09 -6.67 -5.91
CA ARG A 41 -19.31 -7.49 -4.97
C ARG A 41 -17.80 -7.35 -5.13
N MET A 42 -17.36 -7.01 -6.33
CA MET A 42 -15.93 -6.87 -6.69
C MET A 42 -15.53 -5.40 -6.88
N SER A 43 -16.14 -4.52 -6.10
CA SER A 43 -15.76 -3.10 -6.03
C SER A 43 -15.89 -2.56 -4.60
N ALA A 44 -15.22 -1.47 -4.33
CA ALA A 44 -15.32 -0.75 -3.07
C ALA A 44 -15.16 0.75 -3.28
N SER A 45 -15.81 1.53 -2.44
CA SER A 45 -15.66 2.99 -2.41
C SER A 45 -15.23 3.46 -1.02
N LEU A 46 -14.26 4.36 -0.97
CA LEU A 46 -13.78 4.98 0.26
C LEU A 46 -13.31 6.41 -0.04
N ASP A 47 -13.92 7.39 0.60
CA ASP A 47 -13.50 8.80 0.58
C ASP A 47 -13.18 9.35 -0.83
N GLY A 48 -14.06 9.08 -1.80
CA GLY A 48 -13.89 9.53 -3.19
C GLY A 48 -12.97 8.63 -4.04
N LEU A 49 -12.39 7.59 -3.48
CA LEU A 49 -11.73 6.53 -4.23
C LEU A 49 -12.73 5.44 -4.58
N TYR A 50 -12.70 5.00 -5.82
CA TYR A 50 -13.46 3.82 -6.28
C TYR A 50 -12.49 2.79 -6.83
N LEU A 51 -12.50 1.60 -6.23
CA LEU A 51 -11.70 0.46 -6.65
C LEU A 51 -12.61 -0.59 -7.28
N ASP A 52 -12.36 -0.95 -8.52
CA ASP A 52 -13.06 -2.02 -9.25
C ASP A 52 -12.09 -3.12 -9.67
N TRP A 53 -12.26 -4.32 -9.10
CA TRP A 53 -11.50 -5.51 -9.49
C TRP A 53 -12.37 -6.59 -10.14
N SER A 54 -13.62 -6.24 -10.54
CA SER A 54 -14.55 -7.17 -11.19
C SER A 54 -14.00 -7.77 -12.49
N LYS A 55 -13.08 -7.05 -13.17
CA LYS A 55 -12.46 -7.46 -14.43
C LYS A 55 -11.18 -8.30 -14.24
N HIS A 56 -10.85 -8.64 -13.01
CA HIS A 56 -9.81 -9.64 -12.75
C HIS A 56 -10.43 -11.06 -12.78
N ARG A 57 -9.61 -12.05 -13.17
CA ARG A 57 -10.01 -13.46 -13.10
C ARG A 57 -9.92 -13.98 -11.65
N VAL A 58 -10.76 -13.44 -10.78
CA VAL A 58 -10.86 -13.83 -9.38
C VAL A 58 -12.29 -14.31 -9.10
N THR A 59 -12.39 -15.33 -8.27
CA THR A 59 -13.64 -15.84 -7.68
C THR A 59 -13.67 -15.50 -6.20
N GLU A 60 -14.77 -15.69 -5.51
CA GLU A 60 -14.85 -15.54 -4.05
C GLU A 60 -13.78 -16.40 -3.35
N GLU A 61 -13.64 -17.64 -3.77
CA GLU A 61 -12.66 -18.57 -3.21
C GLU A 61 -11.21 -18.07 -3.39
N VAL A 62 -10.91 -17.40 -4.50
CA VAL A 62 -9.60 -16.75 -4.70
C VAL A 62 -9.45 -15.55 -3.75
N MET A 63 -10.52 -14.74 -3.59
CA MET A 63 -10.48 -13.60 -2.66
C MET A 63 -10.29 -14.06 -1.22
N ASP A 64 -10.99 -15.09 -0.78
CA ASP A 64 -10.82 -15.68 0.56
C ASP A 64 -9.38 -16.16 0.78
N ALA A 65 -8.80 -16.83 -0.21
CA ALA A 65 -7.42 -17.27 -0.13
C ALA A 65 -6.40 -16.11 -0.13
N LEU A 66 -6.70 -15.00 -0.83
CA LEU A 66 -5.88 -13.78 -0.78
C LEU A 66 -5.97 -13.09 0.58
N PHE A 67 -7.15 -13.01 1.18
CA PHE A 67 -7.30 -12.49 2.54
C PHE A 67 -6.60 -13.37 3.57
N ALA A 68 -6.74 -14.69 3.47
CA ALA A 68 -6.00 -15.62 4.33
C ALA A 68 -4.48 -15.45 4.18
N LEU A 69 -3.99 -15.21 2.97
CA LEU A 69 -2.57 -14.91 2.74
C LEU A 69 -2.13 -13.62 3.43
N ALA A 70 -2.95 -12.57 3.37
CA ALA A 70 -2.67 -11.30 4.04
C ALA A 70 -2.63 -11.47 5.57
N GLU A 71 -3.53 -12.27 6.13
CA GLU A 71 -3.55 -12.62 7.56
C GLU A 71 -2.30 -13.40 7.95
N GLU A 72 -1.94 -14.46 7.22
CA GLU A 72 -0.72 -15.25 7.47
C GLU A 72 0.54 -14.38 7.38
N ALA A 73 0.56 -13.41 6.48
CA ALA A 73 1.66 -12.44 6.34
C ALA A 73 1.70 -11.40 7.47
N GLY A 74 0.67 -11.31 8.31
CA GLY A 74 0.59 -10.34 9.40
C GLY A 74 0.32 -8.91 8.92
N TRP A 75 -0.45 -8.76 7.83
CA TRP A 75 -0.70 -7.47 7.19
C TRP A 75 -1.25 -6.42 8.16
N ALA A 76 -2.27 -6.75 8.95
CA ALA A 76 -2.88 -5.81 9.90
C ALA A 76 -1.88 -5.29 10.94
N LYS A 77 -1.03 -6.20 11.47
CA LYS A 77 0.07 -5.80 12.36
C LYS A 77 1.09 -4.93 11.64
N GLY A 78 1.41 -5.24 10.39
CA GLY A 78 2.33 -4.44 9.60
C GLY A 78 1.85 -3.01 9.40
N VAL A 79 0.56 -2.83 9.12
CA VAL A 79 -0.06 -1.49 9.03
C VAL A 79 0.00 -0.77 10.37
N HIS A 80 -0.38 -1.43 11.46
CA HIS A 80 -0.28 -0.85 12.80
C HIS A 80 1.16 -0.41 13.12
N ASP A 81 2.13 -1.29 12.92
CA ASP A 81 3.54 -1.01 13.21
C ASP A 81 4.08 0.15 12.34
N LEU A 82 3.61 0.24 11.08
CA LEU A 82 3.94 1.34 10.18
C LEU A 82 3.53 2.69 10.79
N PHE A 83 2.27 2.80 11.22
CA PHE A 83 1.73 4.03 11.79
C PHE A 83 2.27 4.32 13.20
N ALA A 84 2.68 3.30 13.94
CA ALA A 84 3.32 3.43 15.24
C ALA A 84 4.80 3.85 15.18
N GLY A 85 5.37 4.00 13.97
CA GLY A 85 6.79 4.35 13.80
C GLY A 85 7.77 3.24 14.19
N GLU A 86 7.28 1.99 14.20
CA GLU A 86 8.11 0.83 14.46
C GLU A 86 9.11 0.59 13.32
N ARG A 87 10.24 -0.04 13.63
CA ARG A 87 11.30 -0.36 12.67
C ARG A 87 10.93 -1.55 11.80
N ILE A 88 9.96 -1.35 10.88
CA ILE A 88 9.46 -2.40 10.01
C ILE A 88 10.34 -2.68 8.79
N ASN A 89 11.22 -1.76 8.41
CA ASN A 89 12.24 -2.01 7.40
C ASN A 89 13.39 -2.81 8.03
N GLN A 90 13.28 -4.13 7.94
CA GLN A 90 14.21 -5.05 8.59
C GLN A 90 15.60 -5.06 7.95
N THR A 91 15.73 -4.65 6.68
CA THR A 91 17.03 -4.65 5.98
C THR A 91 17.89 -3.47 6.37
N GLU A 92 17.27 -2.35 6.74
CA GLU A 92 17.96 -1.10 7.11
C GLU A 92 17.74 -0.74 8.58
N ASP A 93 17.01 -1.56 9.32
CA ASP A 93 16.67 -1.37 10.74
C ASP A 93 16.09 0.01 11.02
N ARG A 94 15.09 0.44 10.26
CA ARG A 94 14.46 1.75 10.44
C ARG A 94 12.96 1.76 10.24
N ALA A 95 12.34 2.79 10.80
CA ALA A 95 10.94 3.10 10.57
C ALA A 95 10.70 3.53 9.12
N VAL A 96 9.47 3.33 8.66
CA VAL A 96 8.98 3.77 7.34
C VAL A 96 7.94 4.85 7.57
N LEU A 97 8.24 6.10 7.23
CA LEU A 97 7.48 7.29 7.64
C LEU A 97 6.78 7.99 6.48
N HIS A 98 6.35 7.26 5.46
CA HIS A 98 5.67 7.86 4.31
C HIS A 98 4.42 8.67 4.69
N MET A 99 3.69 8.24 5.74
CA MET A 99 2.53 8.97 6.26
C MET A 99 2.94 10.27 6.95
N ALA A 100 4.02 10.30 7.73
CA ALA A 100 4.50 11.52 8.37
C ALA A 100 4.88 12.60 7.35
N LEU A 101 5.44 12.20 6.19
CA LEU A 101 5.76 13.13 5.10
C LEU A 101 4.52 13.82 4.51
N ARG A 102 3.32 13.26 4.72
CA ARG A 102 2.03 13.81 4.26
C ARG A 102 1.19 14.37 5.41
N GLY A 103 1.66 14.19 6.63
CA GLY A 103 0.98 14.60 7.85
C GLY A 103 1.10 16.10 8.13
N ASP A 104 0.38 16.53 9.16
CA ASP A 104 0.34 17.89 9.67
C ASP A 104 0.85 17.97 11.11
N ALA A 105 1.03 19.18 11.63
CA ALA A 105 1.67 19.46 12.92
C ALA A 105 1.00 18.79 14.15
N GLY A 106 -0.23 18.29 14.01
CA GLY A 106 -0.97 17.65 15.11
C GLY A 106 -0.97 16.12 15.07
N ASP A 107 -0.38 15.51 14.05
CA ASP A 107 -0.53 14.06 13.82
C ASP A 107 0.30 13.19 14.76
N GLY A 108 1.33 13.77 15.41
CA GLY A 108 2.07 13.13 16.51
C GLY A 108 2.82 11.85 16.14
N PHE A 109 3.34 11.75 14.90
CA PHE A 109 4.18 10.62 14.51
C PHE A 109 5.49 10.59 15.29
N THR A 110 5.80 9.44 15.90
CA THR A 110 7.00 9.28 16.72
C THR A 110 7.87 8.13 16.22
N VAL A 111 9.18 8.26 16.42
CA VAL A 111 10.15 7.17 16.24
C VAL A 111 11.05 7.14 17.46
N ASP A 112 11.22 5.97 18.06
CA ASP A 112 11.99 5.79 19.30
C ASP A 112 11.55 6.79 20.41
N GLY A 113 10.23 7.09 20.48
CA GLY A 113 9.64 8.02 21.43
C GLY A 113 9.90 9.50 21.16
N LYS A 114 10.49 9.87 20.03
CA LYS A 114 10.69 11.26 19.61
C LYS A 114 9.70 11.64 18.53
N ASP A 115 9.04 12.79 18.68
CA ASP A 115 8.24 13.38 17.64
C ASP A 115 9.11 13.73 16.41
N VAL A 116 8.68 13.30 15.22
CA VAL A 116 9.39 13.55 13.96
C VAL A 116 8.77 14.68 13.14
N MET A 117 7.61 15.19 13.55
CA MET A 117 6.87 16.16 12.74
C MET A 117 7.56 17.50 12.61
N ASP A 118 8.26 17.98 13.64
CA ASP A 118 9.03 19.23 13.57
C ASP A 118 10.11 19.19 12.49
N GLU A 119 10.84 18.08 12.39
CA GLU A 119 11.86 17.88 11.36
C GLU A 119 11.22 17.77 9.96
N VAL A 120 10.17 16.98 9.84
CA VAL A 120 9.40 16.81 8.59
C VAL A 120 8.89 18.15 8.07
N LEU A 121 8.20 18.92 8.92
CA LEU A 121 7.63 20.20 8.54
C LEU A 121 8.69 21.26 8.23
N THR A 122 9.81 21.24 8.92
CA THR A 122 10.94 22.12 8.66
C THR A 122 11.55 21.82 7.29
N THR A 123 11.77 20.54 7.00
CA THR A 123 12.28 20.09 5.68
C THR A 123 11.30 20.43 4.57
N ARG A 124 9.99 20.20 4.75
CA ARG A 124 8.95 20.57 3.77
C ARG A 124 8.94 22.07 3.47
N ARG A 125 9.06 22.92 4.50
CA ARG A 125 9.16 24.38 4.32
C ARG A 125 10.40 24.77 3.52
N ALA A 126 11.56 24.18 3.84
CA ALA A 126 12.79 24.43 3.11
C ALA A 126 12.69 23.99 1.63
N MET A 127 12.08 22.85 1.36
CA MET A 127 11.82 22.35 0.01
C MET A 127 10.88 23.31 -0.75
N GLY A 128 9.81 23.79 -0.10
CA GLY A 128 8.89 24.76 -0.68
C GLY A 128 9.59 26.05 -1.07
N ALA A 129 10.36 26.64 -0.16
CA ALA A 129 11.12 27.84 -0.43
C ALA A 129 12.13 27.68 -1.58
N TYR A 130 12.81 26.52 -1.64
CA TYR A 130 13.69 26.21 -2.76
C TYR A 130 12.94 26.07 -4.08
N ALA A 131 11.81 25.37 -4.07
CA ALA A 131 10.97 25.20 -5.27
C ALA A 131 10.46 26.56 -5.80
N ASP A 132 10.09 27.47 -4.90
CA ASP A 132 9.67 28.81 -5.28
C ASP A 132 10.85 29.62 -5.86
N ALA A 133 12.02 29.54 -5.25
CA ALA A 133 13.22 30.20 -5.79
C ALA A 133 13.56 29.68 -7.21
N VAL A 134 13.39 28.37 -7.48
CA VAL A 134 13.57 27.80 -8.82
C VAL A 134 12.50 28.30 -9.79
N ARG A 135 11.21 28.32 -9.40
CA ARG A 135 10.10 28.80 -10.23
C ARG A 135 10.22 30.27 -10.62
N PHE A 136 10.67 31.10 -9.70
CA PHE A 136 10.85 32.54 -9.92
C PHE A 136 12.20 32.90 -10.56
N ASN A 137 13.09 31.91 -10.74
CA ASN A 137 14.33 32.11 -11.46
C ASN A 137 14.07 32.04 -12.98
N GLY A 138 13.99 33.18 -13.62
CA GLY A 138 13.72 33.29 -15.08
C GLY A 138 14.80 32.65 -15.99
N ARG A 139 15.87 32.07 -15.43
CA ARG A 139 16.93 31.39 -16.19
C ARG A 139 16.74 29.88 -16.21
N ILE A 140 15.91 29.32 -15.32
CA ILE A 140 15.63 27.89 -15.23
C ILE A 140 14.33 27.62 -15.99
N THR A 141 14.45 26.95 -17.14
CA THR A 141 13.31 26.62 -18.00
C THR A 141 12.91 25.16 -17.92
N ASP A 142 13.84 24.30 -17.55
CA ASP A 142 13.65 22.85 -17.53
C ASP A 142 14.17 22.24 -16.24
N VAL A 143 13.45 21.22 -15.74
CA VAL A 143 13.85 20.39 -14.59
C VAL A 143 13.91 18.94 -15.07
N VAL A 144 15.10 18.33 -14.99
CA VAL A 144 15.31 16.95 -15.35
C VAL A 144 15.45 16.10 -14.10
N ASN A 145 14.58 15.09 -13.94
CA ASN A 145 14.70 14.09 -12.90
C ASN A 145 15.46 12.88 -13.42
N ILE A 146 16.54 12.51 -12.74
CA ILE A 146 17.37 11.34 -13.06
C ILE A 146 17.26 10.40 -11.86
N GLY A 147 16.59 9.25 -12.06
CA GLY A 147 16.38 8.22 -11.03
C GLY A 147 16.82 6.84 -11.49
#